data_4e5d63b5cbb01b876effb1fe963c082c
#
_entry.id   4e5d63b5cbb01b876effb1fe963c082c
#
_cell.length_a   1.000
_cell.length_b   1.000
_cell.length_c   1.000
_cell.angle_alpha   90.00
_cell.angle_beta   90.00
_cell.angle_gamma   90.00
#
_symmetry.space_group_name_H-M   'P 1'
#
loop_
_entity.id
_entity.type
_entity.pdbx_description
1 polymer ?
#
loop_
_entity_poly.entity_id
_entity_poly.type
_entity_poly.pdbx_seq_one_letter_code
_entity_poly.pdbx_strand_id
1 'polypeptide(L)'
;MQLTTEDKQFLANYKVEKYDRPSVAIDVVMLCLNEFFELMVLATKRTEPPFKDKLQLPGGFVDVNKDLDTQVKDIVKAKTGFNTNVISFEQLYTYGKVDRDPRTRVISVTYFAILPQNALYNENLCDHNYGWVYATGPLVPALAFDHNDILNDAIKRIANKIDYTDLAFDFLKSRSHFTLFELKQVYEAFSDHDIDLANFRRDILKRYKDKFELLEGIESTDYSKRPSKVYRIK
;
A
#
# COMPACT_ATOMS: atom_id res chain seq x y z
N MET A 1 34.17 -1.00 3.64
CA MET A 1 34.92 -0.81 4.90
C MET A 1 35.71 -2.09 5.13
N GLN A 2 37.06 -2.00 5.30
CA GLN A 2 37.87 -3.21 5.57
C GLN A 2 37.97 -3.41 7.08
N LEU A 3 37.69 -4.66 7.53
CA LEU A 3 37.81 -5.03 8.95
C LEU A 3 39.27 -5.10 9.37
N THR A 4 39.58 -4.56 10.54
CA THR A 4 40.89 -4.66 11.16
C THR A 4 41.16 -6.07 11.67
N THR A 5 42.40 -6.37 12.08
CA THR A 5 42.74 -7.67 12.69
C THR A 5 41.99 -7.89 14.00
N GLU A 6 41.81 -6.84 14.79
CA GLU A 6 41.06 -6.86 16.05
C GLU A 6 39.56 -7.16 15.78
N ASP A 7 38.94 -6.52 14.78
CA ASP A 7 37.58 -6.79 14.38
C ASP A 7 37.39 -8.26 14.00
N LYS A 8 38.30 -8.81 13.22
CA LYS A 8 38.25 -10.23 12.78
C LYS A 8 38.36 -11.18 13.97
N GLN A 9 39.24 -10.90 14.94
CA GLN A 9 39.37 -11.69 16.17
C GLN A 9 38.10 -11.58 17.04
N PHE A 10 37.53 -10.40 17.18
CA PHE A 10 36.25 -10.18 17.89
C PHE A 10 35.16 -10.99 17.27
N LEU A 11 34.96 -10.87 15.93
CA LEU A 11 33.91 -11.58 15.21
C LEU A 11 34.06 -13.11 15.27
N ALA A 12 35.28 -13.64 15.23
CA ALA A 12 35.53 -15.07 15.35
C ALA A 12 35.10 -15.63 16.72
N ASN A 13 35.12 -14.81 17.77
CA ASN A 13 34.74 -15.17 19.13
C ASN A 13 33.37 -14.68 19.55
N TYR A 14 32.62 -14.03 18.63
CA TYR A 14 31.31 -13.46 18.93
C TYR A 14 30.26 -14.53 19.10
N LYS A 15 29.68 -14.64 20.28
CA LYS A 15 28.61 -15.58 20.60
C LYS A 15 27.26 -14.96 20.33
N VAL A 16 26.67 -15.34 19.22
CA VAL A 16 25.39 -14.81 18.72
C VAL A 16 24.24 -15.18 19.65
N GLU A 17 24.33 -16.32 20.34
CA GLU A 17 23.34 -16.87 21.26
C GLU A 17 23.23 -16.09 22.58
N LYS A 18 24.13 -15.13 22.82
CA LYS A 18 24.12 -14.30 24.03
C LYS A 18 22.84 -13.43 24.14
N TYR A 19 22.18 -13.17 23.04
CA TYR A 19 21.00 -12.32 22.97
C TYR A 19 19.81 -13.05 22.38
N ASP A 20 18.64 -12.88 23.01
CA ASP A 20 17.39 -13.33 22.42
C ASP A 20 17.12 -12.60 21.10
N ARG A 21 16.66 -13.33 20.10
CA ARG A 21 16.40 -12.80 18.78
C ARG A 21 14.92 -12.92 18.46
N PRO A 22 14.20 -11.80 18.34
CA PRO A 22 12.86 -11.82 17.81
C PRO A 22 12.89 -12.24 16.34
N SER A 23 11.84 -12.92 15.91
CA SER A 23 11.60 -13.11 14.48
C SER A 23 11.24 -11.79 13.84
N VAL A 24 11.75 -11.55 12.63
CA VAL A 24 11.38 -10.38 11.84
C VAL A 24 10.42 -10.81 10.73
N ALA A 25 9.30 -10.08 10.60
CA ALA A 25 8.31 -10.27 9.56
C ALA A 25 8.15 -8.99 8.74
N ILE A 26 7.54 -9.13 7.57
CA ILE A 26 7.05 -8.03 6.75
C ILE A 26 5.55 -8.21 6.61
N ASP A 27 4.77 -7.15 6.80
CA ASP A 27 3.36 -7.06 6.43
C ASP A 27 3.18 -5.90 5.44
N VAL A 28 2.30 -6.05 4.45
CA VAL A 28 2.15 -5.07 3.37
C VAL A 28 0.69 -4.65 3.22
N VAL A 29 0.42 -3.35 3.32
CA VAL A 29 -0.88 -2.75 3.03
C VAL A 29 -0.91 -2.35 1.56
N MET A 30 -1.65 -3.10 0.74
CA MET A 30 -1.84 -2.76 -0.68
C MET A 30 -3.23 -2.16 -0.86
N LEU A 31 -3.29 -0.90 -1.29
CA LEU A 31 -4.53 -0.13 -1.40
C LEU A 31 -4.82 0.22 -2.86
N CYS A 32 -6.10 0.24 -3.21
CA CYS A 32 -6.61 0.81 -4.45
C CYS A 32 -8.01 1.40 -4.22
N LEU A 33 -8.58 2.05 -5.22
CA LEU A 33 -9.98 2.47 -5.24
C LEU A 33 -10.80 1.56 -6.16
N ASN A 34 -12.04 1.25 -5.76
CA ASN A 34 -12.97 0.57 -6.67
C ASN A 34 -13.63 1.55 -7.65
N GLU A 35 -14.56 1.07 -8.48
CA GLU A 35 -15.30 1.87 -9.47
C GLU A 35 -16.19 2.95 -8.85
N PHE A 36 -16.52 2.82 -7.57
CA PHE A 36 -17.28 3.80 -6.78
C PHE A 36 -16.37 4.73 -5.97
N PHE A 37 -15.06 4.68 -6.19
CA PHE A 37 -14.02 5.39 -5.43
C PHE A 37 -13.96 5.05 -3.94
N GLU A 38 -14.47 3.88 -3.55
CA GLU A 38 -14.32 3.37 -2.20
C GLU A 38 -12.95 2.72 -2.00
N LEU A 39 -12.35 2.95 -0.84
CA LEU A 39 -10.99 2.46 -0.55
C LEU A 39 -11.01 0.95 -0.26
N MET A 40 -10.21 0.21 -1.00
CA MET A 40 -10.07 -1.24 -0.91
C MET A 40 -8.67 -1.61 -0.46
N VAL A 41 -8.56 -2.69 0.31
CA VAL A 41 -7.28 -3.30 0.71
C VAL A 41 -7.21 -4.74 0.23
N LEU A 42 -6.05 -5.14 -0.26
CA LEU A 42 -5.80 -6.54 -0.60
C LEU A 42 -5.57 -7.35 0.66
N ALA A 43 -6.35 -8.40 0.84
CA ALA A 43 -6.24 -9.34 1.95
C ALA A 43 -6.03 -10.76 1.46
N THR A 44 -5.31 -11.57 2.22
CA THR A 44 -5.11 -13.01 1.95
C THR A 44 -5.80 -13.84 3.03
N LYS A 45 -6.35 -14.98 2.66
CA LYS A 45 -6.96 -15.91 3.62
C LYS A 45 -5.87 -16.76 4.28
N ARG A 46 -5.92 -16.86 5.61
CA ARG A 46 -5.00 -17.72 6.36
C ARG A 46 -5.39 -19.20 6.20
N THR A 47 -4.43 -20.03 5.89
CA THR A 47 -4.61 -21.50 5.75
C THR A 47 -4.29 -22.25 7.04
N GLU A 48 -3.52 -21.64 7.97
CA GLU A 48 -3.01 -22.28 9.17
C GLU A 48 -3.27 -21.48 10.45
N PRO A 49 -3.33 -22.15 11.62
CA PRO A 49 -3.32 -21.49 12.91
C PRO A 49 -2.05 -20.64 13.17
N PRO A 50 -2.12 -19.63 14.04
CA PRO A 50 -3.31 -19.07 14.67
C PRO A 50 -4.18 -18.30 13.66
N PHE A 51 -5.43 -18.06 14.00
CA PHE A 51 -6.40 -17.33 13.17
C PHE A 51 -6.70 -17.97 11.80
N LYS A 52 -6.67 -19.30 11.70
CA LYS A 52 -7.05 -20.01 10.47
C LYS A 52 -8.41 -19.51 9.94
N ASP A 53 -8.53 -19.42 8.62
CA ASP A 53 -9.69 -18.91 7.87
C ASP A 53 -9.97 -17.41 8.01
N LYS A 54 -9.28 -16.67 8.88
CA LYS A 54 -9.35 -15.21 8.90
C LYS A 54 -8.57 -14.58 7.76
N LEU A 55 -8.98 -13.38 7.38
CA LEU A 55 -8.23 -12.55 6.45
C LEU A 55 -7.04 -11.88 7.16
N GLN A 56 -5.98 -11.62 6.42
CA GLN A 56 -4.78 -10.94 6.88
C GLN A 56 -4.17 -10.12 5.75
N LEU A 57 -3.34 -9.16 6.09
CA LEU A 57 -2.48 -8.48 5.10
C LEU A 57 -1.50 -9.49 4.49
N PRO A 58 -1.11 -9.33 3.21
CA PRO A 58 0.01 -10.07 2.64
C PRO A 58 1.27 -9.88 3.49
N GLY A 59 1.89 -10.97 3.91
CA GLY A 59 3.04 -10.89 4.79
C GLY A 59 3.78 -12.22 4.91
N GLY A 60 4.95 -12.18 5.58
CA GLY A 60 5.77 -13.35 5.84
C GLY A 60 7.02 -13.03 6.64
N PHE A 61 7.70 -14.06 7.13
CA PHE A 61 8.97 -13.90 7.81
C PHE A 61 10.09 -13.52 6.82
N VAL A 62 11.03 -12.72 7.30
CA VAL A 62 12.19 -12.28 6.52
C VAL A 62 13.21 -13.43 6.43
N ASP A 63 13.68 -13.69 5.21
CA ASP A 63 14.81 -14.59 4.96
C ASP A 63 16.11 -13.90 5.40
N VAL A 64 16.93 -14.59 6.18
CA VAL A 64 18.19 -14.07 6.72
C VAL A 64 19.23 -13.70 5.66
N ASN A 65 19.04 -14.17 4.42
CA ASN A 65 19.94 -13.92 3.29
C ASN A 65 19.42 -12.82 2.34
N LYS A 66 18.30 -12.16 2.69
CA LYS A 66 17.70 -11.12 1.85
C LYS A 66 17.56 -9.80 2.59
N ASP A 67 17.78 -8.71 1.86
CA ASP A 67 17.41 -7.39 2.34
C ASP A 67 15.88 -7.20 2.32
N LEU A 68 15.39 -6.20 3.08
CA LEU A 68 13.96 -5.96 3.23
C LEU A 68 13.29 -5.51 1.93
N ASP A 69 13.99 -4.73 1.10
CA ASP A 69 13.43 -4.20 -0.16
C ASP A 69 13.25 -5.31 -1.21
N THR A 70 14.13 -6.29 -1.23
CA THR A 70 13.97 -7.50 -2.04
C THR A 70 12.87 -8.38 -1.47
N GLN A 71 12.87 -8.59 -0.15
CA GLN A 71 11.94 -9.50 0.51
C GLN A 71 10.49 -9.03 0.40
N VAL A 72 10.19 -7.73 0.50
CA VAL A 72 8.82 -7.21 0.36
C VAL A 72 8.26 -7.54 -1.03
N LYS A 73 9.07 -7.40 -2.08
CA LYS A 73 8.68 -7.73 -3.46
C LYS A 73 8.40 -9.22 -3.63
N ASP A 74 9.28 -10.05 -3.08
CA ASP A 74 9.15 -11.52 -3.15
C ASP A 74 7.89 -12.00 -2.42
N ILE A 75 7.60 -11.47 -1.22
CA ILE A 75 6.41 -11.80 -0.44
C ILE A 75 5.15 -11.43 -1.21
N VAL A 76 5.07 -10.19 -1.72
CA VAL A 76 3.90 -9.74 -2.48
C VAL A 76 3.72 -10.60 -3.73
N LYS A 77 4.76 -10.81 -4.51
CA LYS A 77 4.70 -11.66 -5.71
C LYS A 77 4.23 -13.07 -5.40
N ALA A 78 4.79 -13.70 -4.36
CA ALA A 78 4.44 -15.06 -3.97
C ALA A 78 3.00 -15.21 -3.45
N LYS A 79 2.49 -14.18 -2.75
CA LYS A 79 1.15 -14.20 -2.12
C LYS A 79 0.04 -13.75 -3.06
N THR A 80 0.34 -12.91 -4.05
CA THR A 80 -0.68 -12.21 -4.84
C THR A 80 -0.48 -12.34 -6.35
N GLY A 81 0.66 -12.82 -6.82
CA GLY A 81 0.97 -12.91 -8.25
C GLY A 81 1.25 -11.56 -8.94
N PHE A 82 1.15 -10.43 -8.24
CA PHE A 82 1.42 -9.12 -8.84
C PHE A 82 2.86 -8.98 -9.37
N ASN A 83 3.01 -8.25 -10.47
CA ASN A 83 4.33 -7.82 -10.95
C ASN A 83 4.88 -6.70 -10.05
N THR A 84 5.70 -7.06 -9.08
CA THR A 84 6.24 -6.15 -8.07
C THR A 84 7.29 -5.16 -8.60
N ASN A 85 7.79 -5.34 -9.83
CA ASN A 85 8.77 -4.43 -10.42
C ASN A 85 8.19 -3.05 -10.79
N VAL A 86 6.87 -2.98 -10.96
CA VAL A 86 6.16 -1.73 -11.29
C VAL A 86 5.44 -1.12 -10.08
N ILE A 87 5.55 -1.75 -8.91
CA ILE A 87 4.91 -1.30 -7.67
C ILE A 87 5.97 -0.59 -6.82
N SER A 88 5.65 0.61 -6.37
CA SER A 88 6.45 1.34 -5.38
C SER A 88 6.00 0.96 -3.98
N PHE A 89 6.96 0.52 -3.16
CA PHE A 89 6.73 0.19 -1.75
C PHE A 89 7.35 1.28 -0.87
N GLU A 90 6.58 1.82 0.05
CA GLU A 90 7.07 2.75 1.07
C GLU A 90 6.96 2.08 2.45
N GLN A 91 8.04 2.16 3.24
CA GLN A 91 8.00 1.67 4.62
C GLN A 91 7.07 2.53 5.46
N LEU A 92 6.10 1.89 6.12
CA LEU A 92 5.10 2.55 6.95
C LEU A 92 5.63 2.79 8.36
N TYR A 93 5.82 1.70 9.11
CA TYR A 93 6.24 1.71 10.51
C TYR A 93 6.76 0.32 10.91
N THR A 94 7.37 0.23 12.11
CA THR A 94 7.79 -1.04 12.68
C THR A 94 6.93 -1.36 13.91
N TYR A 95 6.18 -2.46 13.84
CA TYR A 95 5.29 -2.91 14.90
C TYR A 95 6.00 -3.93 15.80
N GLY A 96 6.12 -3.60 17.07
CA GLY A 96 6.89 -4.40 18.01
C GLY A 96 6.20 -4.64 19.35
N LYS A 97 4.85 -4.63 19.41
CA LYS A 97 4.12 -5.06 20.62
C LYS A 97 4.56 -6.46 21.01
N VAL A 98 4.72 -6.73 22.31
CA VAL A 98 5.24 -8.02 22.80
C VAL A 98 4.34 -9.19 22.40
N ASP A 99 3.05 -8.98 22.46
CA ASP A 99 1.97 -9.95 22.29
C ASP A 99 1.27 -9.88 20.93
N ARG A 100 1.86 -9.15 19.94
CA ARG A 100 1.25 -9.00 18.61
C ARG A 100 1.07 -10.33 17.87
N ASP A 101 1.94 -11.29 18.13
CA ASP A 101 1.87 -12.64 17.58
C ASP A 101 1.93 -13.66 18.74
N PRO A 102 0.89 -14.52 18.91
CA PRO A 102 0.84 -15.47 20.03
C PRO A 102 1.85 -16.62 19.92
N ARG A 103 2.53 -16.79 18.77
CA ARG A 103 3.49 -17.89 18.57
C ARG A 103 4.85 -17.61 19.20
N THR A 104 5.34 -16.37 19.05
CA THR A 104 6.66 -15.96 19.50
C THR A 104 6.80 -14.45 19.45
N ARG A 105 7.93 -13.94 19.96
CA ARG A 105 8.30 -12.52 19.80
C ARG A 105 8.54 -12.20 18.33
N VAL A 106 7.65 -11.42 17.73
CA VAL A 106 7.75 -10.97 16.33
C VAL A 106 7.81 -9.44 16.26
N ILE A 107 8.71 -8.94 15.43
CA ILE A 107 8.76 -7.54 15.02
C ILE A 107 8.39 -7.50 13.53
N SER A 108 7.39 -6.72 13.16
CA SER A 108 7.02 -6.55 11.75
C SER A 108 7.48 -5.19 11.23
N VAL A 109 8.27 -5.21 10.17
CA VAL A 109 8.58 -4.04 9.34
C VAL A 109 7.51 -3.94 8.28
N THR A 110 6.63 -2.95 8.38
CA THR A 110 5.47 -2.86 7.49
C THR A 110 5.71 -1.89 6.34
N TYR A 111 5.11 -2.22 5.22
CA TYR A 111 5.12 -1.40 4.01
C TYR A 111 3.70 -1.11 3.56
N PHE A 112 3.54 -0.04 2.78
CA PHE A 112 2.33 0.15 1.99
C PHE A 112 2.69 0.35 0.52
N ALA A 113 1.72 0.03 -0.34
CA ALA A 113 1.77 0.26 -1.76
C ALA A 113 0.39 0.73 -2.25
N ILE A 114 0.38 1.65 -3.19
CA ILE A 114 -0.82 2.12 -3.86
C ILE A 114 -0.85 1.52 -5.25
N LEU A 115 -2.00 0.98 -5.62
CA LEU A 115 -2.21 0.42 -6.94
C LEU A 115 -3.30 1.21 -7.68
N PRO A 116 -3.20 1.31 -8.99
CA PRO A 116 -4.22 1.98 -9.78
C PRO A 116 -5.54 1.19 -9.73
N GLN A 117 -6.65 1.89 -9.94
CA GLN A 117 -8.02 1.35 -9.87
C GLN A 117 -8.21 0.05 -10.69
N ASN A 118 -7.57 -0.07 -11.84
CA ASN A 118 -7.65 -1.26 -12.68
C ASN A 118 -6.93 -2.50 -12.10
N ALA A 119 -6.17 -2.36 -11.01
CA ALA A 119 -5.56 -3.50 -10.32
C ALA A 119 -6.60 -4.46 -9.72
N LEU A 120 -7.82 -3.99 -9.44
CA LEU A 120 -8.95 -4.82 -8.99
C LEU A 120 -9.33 -5.92 -9.99
N TYR A 121 -9.16 -5.64 -11.29
CA TYR A 121 -9.62 -6.50 -12.39
C TYR A 121 -8.46 -7.32 -13.01
N ASN A 122 -7.36 -7.49 -12.28
CA ASN A 122 -6.24 -8.26 -12.79
C ASN A 122 -6.58 -9.76 -12.81
N GLU A 123 -6.84 -10.30 -14.01
CA GLU A 123 -7.24 -11.70 -14.23
C GLU A 123 -6.15 -12.72 -13.80
N ASN A 124 -4.90 -12.30 -13.62
CA ASN A 124 -3.83 -13.15 -13.09
C ASN A 124 -3.96 -13.42 -11.59
N LEU A 125 -4.95 -12.80 -10.94
CA LEU A 125 -5.27 -12.94 -9.53
C LEU A 125 -6.22 -14.16 -9.28
N CYS A 126 -6.00 -15.28 -9.96
CA CYS A 126 -6.90 -16.44 -9.92
C CYS A 126 -6.66 -17.41 -8.77
N ASP A 127 -5.84 -17.09 -7.79
CA ASP A 127 -5.71 -17.92 -6.60
C ASP A 127 -6.78 -17.53 -5.56
N HIS A 128 -7.66 -18.48 -5.21
CA HIS A 128 -8.82 -18.27 -4.32
C HIS A 128 -8.46 -17.88 -2.86
N ASN A 129 -7.19 -17.63 -2.57
CA ASN A 129 -6.69 -17.37 -1.22
C ASN A 129 -6.51 -15.87 -0.90
N TYR A 130 -6.84 -14.95 -1.81
CA TYR A 130 -6.80 -13.50 -1.56
C TYR A 130 -7.92 -12.78 -2.32
N GLY A 131 -8.20 -11.56 -1.89
CA GLY A 131 -9.20 -10.71 -2.51
C GLY A 131 -9.15 -9.29 -1.99
N TRP A 132 -9.80 -8.41 -2.71
CA TRP A 132 -10.00 -7.03 -2.29
C TRP A 132 -11.18 -6.95 -1.33
N VAL A 133 -10.99 -6.28 -0.21
CA VAL A 133 -12.01 -6.01 0.79
C VAL A 133 -12.05 -4.53 1.12
N TYR A 134 -13.15 -4.04 1.69
CA TYR A 134 -13.24 -2.64 2.11
C TYR A 134 -12.16 -2.30 3.14
N ALA A 135 -11.52 -1.16 2.94
CA ALA A 135 -10.48 -0.66 3.85
C ALA A 135 -11.01 0.35 4.87
N THR A 136 -12.20 0.93 4.62
CA THR A 136 -12.86 1.92 5.47
C THR A 136 -14.34 1.61 5.65
N GLY A 137 -14.97 2.21 6.65
CA GLY A 137 -16.40 2.07 6.91
C GLY A 137 -16.80 0.77 7.62
N PRO A 138 -18.12 0.48 7.71
CA PRO A 138 -18.66 -0.61 8.52
C PRO A 138 -18.43 -2.01 7.90
N LEU A 139 -18.01 -2.09 6.65
CA LEU A 139 -17.77 -3.34 5.93
C LEU A 139 -16.31 -3.83 6.02
N VAL A 140 -15.45 -3.11 6.75
CA VAL A 140 -14.08 -3.54 7.00
C VAL A 140 -14.07 -4.85 7.77
N PRO A 141 -13.46 -5.93 7.27
CA PRO A 141 -13.42 -7.19 7.99
C PRO A 141 -12.47 -7.13 9.19
N ALA A 142 -12.75 -7.96 10.19
CA ALA A 142 -11.79 -8.21 11.27
C ALA A 142 -10.63 -9.05 10.73
N LEU A 143 -9.47 -8.42 10.56
CA LEU A 143 -8.23 -9.07 10.13
C LEU A 143 -7.57 -9.82 11.30
N ALA A 144 -6.70 -10.76 10.98
CA ALA A 144 -5.90 -11.48 11.96
C ALA A 144 -4.83 -10.56 12.59
N PHE A 145 -4.37 -10.90 13.78
CA PHE A 145 -3.34 -10.18 14.53
C PHE A 145 -3.73 -8.70 14.78
N ASP A 146 -2.77 -7.81 14.65
CA ASP A 146 -2.90 -6.35 14.72
C ASP A 146 -3.08 -5.69 13.33
N HIS A 147 -3.49 -6.47 12.33
CA HIS A 147 -3.52 -6.00 10.95
C HIS A 147 -4.56 -4.89 10.68
N ASN A 148 -5.63 -4.79 11.49
CA ASN A 148 -6.53 -3.63 11.39
C ASN A 148 -5.86 -2.34 11.88
N ASP A 149 -5.00 -2.40 12.91
CA ASP A 149 -4.22 -1.24 13.38
C ASP A 149 -3.23 -0.80 12.30
N ILE A 150 -2.53 -1.75 11.68
CA ILE A 150 -1.60 -1.50 10.58
C ILE A 150 -2.31 -0.85 9.39
N LEU A 151 -3.48 -1.35 9.00
CA LEU A 151 -4.31 -0.80 7.93
C LEU A 151 -4.72 0.65 8.23
N ASN A 152 -5.22 0.90 9.43
CA ASN A 152 -5.64 2.24 9.87
C ASN A 152 -4.47 3.24 9.85
N ASP A 153 -3.29 2.81 10.28
CA ASP A 153 -2.10 3.66 10.28
C ASP A 153 -1.61 3.96 8.84
N ALA A 154 -1.73 3.00 7.92
CA ALA A 154 -1.43 3.23 6.50
C ALA A 154 -2.38 4.25 5.88
N ILE A 155 -3.69 4.13 6.13
CA ILE A 155 -4.70 5.09 5.65
C ILE A 155 -4.39 6.49 6.18
N LYS A 156 -4.14 6.64 7.49
CA LYS A 156 -3.76 7.91 8.11
C LYS A 156 -2.46 8.48 7.52
N ARG A 157 -1.46 7.62 7.25
CA ARG A 157 -0.20 8.05 6.64
C ARG A 157 -0.44 8.62 5.26
N ILE A 158 -1.26 7.98 4.42
CA ILE A 158 -1.60 8.45 3.08
C ILE A 158 -2.41 9.73 3.15
N ALA A 159 -3.45 9.80 3.99
CA ALA A 159 -4.25 11.00 4.22
C ALA A 159 -3.38 12.22 4.59
N ASN A 160 -2.40 12.02 5.47
CA ASN A 160 -1.48 13.08 5.88
C ASN A 160 -0.48 13.49 4.79
N LYS A 161 -0.23 12.65 3.77
CA LYS A 161 0.76 12.89 2.71
C LYS A 161 0.14 13.32 1.39
N ILE A 162 -1.13 13.01 1.15
CA ILE A 162 -1.78 13.17 -0.16
C ILE A 162 -1.77 14.64 -0.64
N ASP A 163 -1.79 15.58 0.29
CA ASP A 163 -1.83 17.01 -0.01
C ASP A 163 -0.49 17.61 -0.48
N TYR A 164 0.63 16.97 -0.19
CA TYR A 164 1.96 17.52 -0.52
C TYR A 164 2.88 16.55 -1.28
N THR A 165 2.34 15.39 -1.66
CA THR A 165 3.05 14.39 -2.48
C THR A 165 2.24 14.05 -3.73
N ASP A 166 2.83 13.22 -4.60
CA ASP A 166 2.18 12.74 -5.82
C ASP A 166 1.38 11.42 -5.63
N LEU A 167 1.19 10.97 -4.37
CA LEU A 167 0.52 9.70 -4.04
C LEU A 167 -0.91 9.59 -4.60
N ALA A 168 -1.63 10.73 -4.70
CA ALA A 168 -2.98 10.74 -5.27
C ALA A 168 -3.02 10.18 -6.69
N PHE A 169 -1.97 10.38 -7.46
CA PHE A 169 -1.92 9.95 -8.87
C PHE A 169 -1.71 8.45 -9.03
N ASP A 170 -1.24 7.76 -7.99
CA ASP A 170 -1.05 6.31 -8.00
C ASP A 170 -2.37 5.54 -7.91
N PHE A 171 -3.42 6.18 -7.38
CA PHE A 171 -4.77 5.62 -7.34
C PHE A 171 -5.52 5.74 -8.67
N LEU A 172 -5.14 6.66 -9.55
CA LEU A 172 -5.82 6.87 -10.82
C LEU A 172 -5.71 5.63 -11.71
N LYS A 173 -6.79 5.34 -12.46
CA LYS A 173 -6.79 4.30 -13.47
C LYS A 173 -5.68 4.48 -14.52
N SER A 174 -5.39 5.74 -14.85
CA SER A 174 -4.31 6.11 -15.77
C SER A 174 -3.73 7.47 -15.41
N ARG A 175 -2.40 7.56 -15.32
CA ARG A 175 -1.70 8.84 -15.17
C ARG A 175 -1.62 9.63 -16.47
N SER A 176 -1.81 8.97 -17.62
CA SER A 176 -1.77 9.60 -18.94
C SER A 176 -3.12 10.11 -19.42
N HIS A 177 -4.22 9.69 -18.79
CA HIS A 177 -5.58 10.09 -19.13
C HIS A 177 -6.44 10.07 -17.87
N PHE A 178 -6.71 11.24 -17.28
CA PHE A 178 -7.57 11.36 -16.11
C PHE A 178 -8.33 12.69 -16.14
N THR A 179 -9.44 12.73 -15.43
CA THR A 179 -10.23 13.95 -15.21
C THR A 179 -9.96 14.53 -13.82
N LEU A 180 -10.20 15.83 -13.62
CA LEU A 180 -10.11 16.41 -12.28
C LEU A 180 -11.22 15.92 -11.34
N PHE A 181 -12.29 15.34 -11.88
CA PHE A 181 -13.30 14.66 -11.08
C PHE A 181 -12.72 13.39 -10.46
N GLU A 182 -12.07 12.52 -11.25
CA GLU A 182 -11.41 11.31 -10.72
C GLU A 182 -10.38 11.65 -9.65
N LEU A 183 -9.54 12.66 -9.91
CA LEU A 183 -8.56 13.08 -8.93
C LEU A 183 -9.21 13.62 -7.64
N LYS A 184 -10.32 14.38 -7.76
CA LYS A 184 -11.09 14.84 -6.60
C LYS A 184 -11.61 13.66 -5.77
N GLN A 185 -12.14 12.61 -6.43
CA GLN A 185 -12.64 11.42 -5.74
C GLN A 185 -11.52 10.70 -4.97
N VAL A 186 -10.29 10.68 -5.50
CA VAL A 186 -9.13 10.17 -4.75
C VAL A 186 -8.92 10.95 -3.46
N TYR A 187 -8.97 12.29 -3.51
CA TYR A 187 -8.82 13.11 -2.29
C TYR A 187 -9.99 12.92 -1.32
N GLU A 188 -11.22 12.78 -1.83
CA GLU A 188 -12.41 12.53 -1.00
C GLU A 188 -12.35 11.17 -0.28
N ALA A 189 -11.75 10.14 -0.89
CA ALA A 189 -11.57 8.83 -0.24
C ALA A 189 -10.71 8.89 1.05
N PHE A 190 -9.95 9.97 1.24
CA PHE A 190 -9.11 10.22 2.42
C PHE A 190 -9.55 11.45 3.24
N SER A 191 -10.69 12.03 2.91
CA SER A 191 -11.26 13.20 3.58
C SER A 191 -12.54 12.83 4.34
N ASP A 192 -12.78 13.47 5.46
CA ASP A 192 -14.04 13.34 6.19
C ASP A 192 -15.15 14.27 5.62
N HIS A 193 -14.85 15.02 4.55
CA HIS A 193 -15.75 16.05 4.00
C HIS A 193 -15.80 15.96 2.47
N ASP A 194 -16.98 16.29 1.93
CA ASP A 194 -17.14 16.52 0.50
C ASP A 194 -16.29 17.73 0.05
N ILE A 195 -15.58 17.56 -1.03
CA ILE A 195 -14.70 18.59 -1.59
C ILE A 195 -15.45 19.34 -2.70
N ASP A 196 -15.56 20.67 -2.59
CA ASP A 196 -16.13 21.48 -3.66
C ASP A 196 -15.28 21.42 -4.92
N LEU A 197 -15.88 20.97 -6.03
CA LEU A 197 -15.17 20.72 -7.29
C LEU A 197 -14.54 21.99 -7.88
N ALA A 198 -15.18 23.16 -7.74
CA ALA A 198 -14.68 24.41 -8.32
C ALA A 198 -13.43 24.90 -7.58
N ASN A 199 -13.45 24.85 -6.25
CA ASN A 199 -12.31 25.18 -5.41
C ASN A 199 -11.17 24.19 -5.62
N PHE A 200 -11.46 22.88 -5.59
CA PHE A 200 -10.49 21.84 -5.85
C PHE A 200 -9.79 22.04 -7.20
N ARG A 201 -10.55 22.26 -8.26
CA ARG A 201 -10.03 22.50 -9.61
C ARG A 201 -9.06 23.69 -9.62
N ARG A 202 -9.45 24.82 -9.03
CA ARG A 202 -8.60 26.01 -8.97
C ARG A 202 -7.27 25.70 -8.26
N ASP A 203 -7.34 25.04 -7.12
CA ASP A 203 -6.20 24.83 -6.24
C ASP A 203 -5.26 23.74 -6.80
N ILE A 204 -5.81 22.66 -7.35
CA ILE A 204 -5.04 21.58 -8.00
C ILE A 204 -4.34 22.09 -9.27
N LEU A 205 -5.02 22.82 -10.14
CA LEU A 205 -4.40 23.38 -11.35
C LEU A 205 -3.31 24.41 -11.02
N LYS A 206 -3.43 25.14 -9.92
CA LYS A 206 -2.38 26.03 -9.44
C LYS A 206 -1.19 25.23 -8.89
N ARG A 207 -1.45 24.21 -8.06
CA ARG A 207 -0.42 23.37 -7.40
C ARG A 207 0.42 22.60 -8.44
N TYR A 208 -0.23 22.02 -9.42
CA TYR A 208 0.39 21.13 -10.42
C TYR A 208 0.51 21.75 -11.81
N LYS A 209 0.58 23.09 -11.89
CA LYS A 209 0.65 23.85 -13.15
C LYS A 209 1.70 23.31 -14.13
N ASP A 210 2.86 22.95 -13.63
CA ASP A 210 3.98 22.47 -14.45
C ASP A 210 4.00 20.96 -14.69
N LYS A 211 3.19 20.22 -13.92
CA LYS A 211 3.08 18.76 -14.01
C LYS A 211 1.90 18.29 -14.85
N PHE A 212 0.83 19.08 -14.94
CA PHE A 212 -0.34 18.71 -15.74
C PHE A 212 -0.27 19.28 -17.14
N GLU A 213 -0.70 18.46 -18.09
CA GLU A 213 -0.94 18.86 -19.46
C GLU A 213 -2.39 18.55 -19.82
N LEU A 214 -3.09 19.57 -20.31
CA LEU A 214 -4.44 19.40 -20.87
C LEU A 214 -4.33 18.73 -22.23
N LEU A 215 -5.07 17.66 -22.43
CA LEU A 215 -5.19 16.98 -23.72
C LEU A 215 -6.27 17.69 -24.54
N GLU A 216 -5.85 18.60 -25.43
CA GLU A 216 -6.77 19.38 -26.26
C GLU A 216 -7.58 18.47 -27.18
N GLY A 217 -8.90 18.72 -27.25
CA GLY A 217 -9.81 17.95 -28.09
C GLY A 217 -10.16 16.55 -27.54
N ILE A 218 -9.65 16.16 -26.37
CA ILE A 218 -10.00 14.91 -25.68
C ILE A 218 -10.90 15.24 -24.49
N GLU A 219 -12.06 14.61 -24.45
CA GLU A 219 -13.03 14.73 -23.37
C GLU A 219 -13.48 13.34 -22.91
N SER A 220 -13.85 13.21 -21.64
CA SER A 220 -14.43 11.99 -21.04
C SER A 220 -15.86 12.25 -20.57
N THR A 221 -16.73 11.26 -20.75
CA THR A 221 -18.10 11.22 -20.21
C THR A 221 -18.27 10.10 -19.18
N ASP A 222 -17.21 9.47 -18.72
CA ASP A 222 -17.24 8.26 -17.88
C ASP A 222 -18.01 8.47 -16.57
N TYR A 223 -17.95 9.69 -16.01
CA TYR A 223 -18.57 10.01 -14.71
C TYR A 223 -19.63 11.10 -14.77
N SER A 224 -19.95 11.62 -15.95
CA SER A 224 -20.91 12.71 -16.13
C SER A 224 -21.48 12.73 -17.53
N LYS A 225 -22.76 13.09 -17.65
CA LYS A 225 -23.40 13.36 -18.98
C LYS A 225 -22.76 14.56 -19.70
N ARG A 226 -22.10 15.46 -18.97
CA ARG A 226 -21.36 16.58 -19.57
C ARG A 226 -19.91 16.17 -19.76
N PRO A 227 -19.34 16.41 -20.95
CA PRO A 227 -17.93 16.11 -21.21
C PRO A 227 -17.00 16.82 -20.23
N SER A 228 -16.02 16.10 -19.71
CA SER A 228 -14.98 16.59 -18.80
C SER A 228 -13.64 16.63 -19.50
N LYS A 229 -12.88 17.70 -19.27
CA LYS A 229 -11.53 17.83 -19.79
C LYS A 229 -10.63 16.74 -19.23
N VAL A 230 -9.78 16.20 -20.11
CA VAL A 230 -8.83 15.14 -19.78
C VAL A 230 -7.43 15.73 -19.67
N TYR A 231 -6.70 15.25 -18.68
CA TYR A 231 -5.34 15.67 -18.36
C TYR A 231 -4.38 14.47 -18.38
N ARG A 232 -3.10 14.73 -18.54
CA ARG A 232 -2.02 13.78 -18.26
C ARG A 232 -0.98 14.40 -17.34
N ILE A 233 -0.24 13.52 -16.65
CA ILE A 233 0.96 13.89 -15.91
C ILE A 233 2.15 13.83 -16.88
N LYS A 234 2.95 14.91 -16.91
CA LYS A 234 4.16 15.01 -17.75
C LYS A 234 5.27 14.09 -17.25
#